data_8bd9a44b95f3b4a542915e1c9d69e32f
#
_entry.id   8bd9a44b95f3b4a542915e1c9d69e32f
#
_cell.length_a   1.000
_cell.length_b   1.000
_cell.length_c   1.000
_cell.angle_alpha   90.00
_cell.angle_beta   90.00
_cell.angle_gamma   90.00
#
_symmetry.space_group_name_H-M   'P 1'
#
loop_
_entity.id
_entity.type
_entity.pdbx_description
1 polymer ?
#
loop_
_entity_poly.entity_id
_entity_poly.type
_entity_poly.pdbx_seq_one_letter_code
_entity_poly.pdbx_strand_id
1 'polypeptide(L)'
;MSHYLKLFEDIVNTNNPSVYQEKVNKIIEYLKNKDKVLLLTTSNRWEGDKETPKSTLLAEYIKEKVGSNVELIDVSKLTIHCCEGNVSRVEGNNCGVKDSVLKDKEKNPSGNHRCWASINNKDDELWKVSKPLLESDCIIFFISVRWGQANSIYQKLIERLNWLENRHTTLEEDNIIADKEVGIIGLGQNWNGENVIKTQKQVLNFYGFKVVDDLCFNWQYTKDANDETQKSYKEAPKAFEKVFGIEV
;
A
#
# COMPACT_ATOMS: atom_id res chain seq x y z
N MET A 1 -18.63 31.39 -3.84
CA MET A 1 -17.91 31.64 -2.57
C MET A 1 -18.03 30.45 -1.56
N SER A 2 -19.08 29.61 -1.61
CA SER A 2 -19.27 28.52 -0.63
C SER A 2 -18.43 27.24 -0.88
N HIS A 3 -18.03 26.97 -2.11
CA HIS A 3 -17.28 25.75 -2.45
C HIS A 3 -15.79 25.82 -2.07
N TYR A 4 -15.19 27.01 -2.22
CA TYR A 4 -13.80 27.26 -1.81
C TYR A 4 -13.62 27.34 -0.30
N LEU A 5 -14.63 27.83 0.45
CA LEU A 5 -14.59 27.84 1.91
C LEU A 5 -14.67 26.43 2.50
N LYS A 6 -15.46 25.53 1.89
CA LYS A 6 -15.56 24.14 2.33
C LYS A 6 -14.28 23.35 2.07
N LEU A 7 -13.60 23.61 0.94
CA LEU A 7 -12.26 23.06 0.67
C LEU A 7 -11.22 23.57 1.67
N PHE A 8 -11.30 24.85 2.08
CA PHE A 8 -10.41 25.43 3.07
C PHE A 8 -10.66 24.90 4.48
N GLU A 9 -11.92 24.67 4.86
CA GLU A 9 -12.28 24.04 6.14
C GLU A 9 -11.84 22.57 6.20
N ASP A 10 -11.96 21.82 5.12
CA ASP A 10 -11.49 20.46 5.02
C ASP A 10 -9.94 20.38 5.11
N ILE A 11 -9.21 21.32 4.50
CA ILE A 11 -7.75 21.42 4.58
C ILE A 11 -7.30 21.83 6.00
N VAL A 12 -8.02 22.71 6.67
CA VAL A 12 -7.70 23.13 8.05
C VAL A 12 -8.02 22.03 9.05
N ASN A 13 -9.07 21.25 8.83
CA ASN A 13 -9.42 20.10 9.66
C ASN A 13 -8.44 18.91 9.49
N THR A 14 -7.83 18.74 8.32
CA THR A 14 -6.84 17.67 8.10
C THR A 14 -5.53 17.88 8.86
N ASN A 15 -5.25 19.08 9.34
CA ASN A 15 -4.06 19.39 10.16
C ASN A 15 -4.30 19.31 11.69
N ASN A 16 -5.49 18.87 12.13
CA ASN A 16 -5.75 18.62 13.54
C ASN A 16 -5.17 17.26 13.95
N PRO A 17 -4.18 17.19 14.84
CA PRO A 17 -3.59 15.93 15.30
C PRO A 17 -4.63 14.91 15.79
N SER A 18 -5.71 15.35 16.43
CA SER A 18 -6.77 14.48 16.94
C SER A 18 -7.48 13.71 15.82
N VAL A 19 -7.68 14.32 14.65
CA VAL A 19 -8.37 13.68 13.50
C VAL A 19 -7.60 12.47 12.98
N TYR A 20 -6.29 12.57 12.85
CA TYR A 20 -5.47 11.44 12.39
C TYR A 20 -5.38 10.32 13.43
N GLN A 21 -5.27 10.67 14.69
CA GLN A 21 -5.29 9.70 15.78
C GLN A 21 -6.62 8.96 15.87
N GLU A 22 -7.74 9.67 15.69
CA GLU A 22 -9.06 9.05 15.62
C GLU A 22 -9.18 8.10 14.43
N LYS A 23 -8.66 8.47 13.25
CA LYS A 23 -8.63 7.59 12.06
C LYS A 23 -7.84 6.32 12.34
N VAL A 24 -6.65 6.45 12.91
CA VAL A 24 -5.80 5.28 13.26
C VAL A 24 -6.49 4.39 14.29
N ASN A 25 -7.13 4.96 15.31
CA ASN A 25 -7.87 4.19 16.30
C ASN A 25 -9.04 3.42 15.68
N LYS A 26 -9.81 4.04 14.76
CA LYS A 26 -10.88 3.36 14.02
C LYS A 26 -10.36 2.20 13.18
N ILE A 27 -9.22 2.40 12.52
CA ILE A 27 -8.55 1.34 11.74
C ILE A 27 -8.15 0.19 12.67
N ILE A 28 -7.54 0.46 13.81
CA ILE A 28 -7.16 -0.56 14.79
C ILE A 28 -8.38 -1.37 15.22
N GLU A 29 -9.47 -0.70 15.61
CA GLU A 29 -10.71 -1.39 16.02
C GLU A 29 -11.33 -2.19 14.88
N TYR A 30 -11.27 -1.68 13.65
CA TYR A 30 -11.74 -2.42 12.47
C TYR A 30 -10.94 -3.71 12.26
N LEU A 31 -9.61 -3.63 12.32
CA LEU A 31 -8.71 -4.75 12.06
C LEU A 31 -8.74 -5.83 13.15
N LYS A 32 -9.05 -5.48 14.40
CA LYS A 32 -9.25 -6.45 15.48
C LYS A 32 -10.38 -7.45 15.22
N ASN A 33 -11.32 -7.10 14.34
CA ASN A 33 -12.44 -7.94 13.95
C ASN A 33 -12.18 -8.80 12.70
N LYS A 34 -10.93 -8.88 12.23
CA LYS A 34 -10.53 -9.70 11.07
C LYS A 34 -9.73 -10.92 11.53
N ASP A 35 -9.91 -12.03 10.84
CA ASP A 35 -9.19 -13.26 11.18
C ASP A 35 -7.72 -13.18 10.78
N LYS A 36 -7.44 -12.61 9.60
CA LYS A 36 -6.07 -12.46 9.10
C LYS A 36 -5.90 -11.12 8.36
N VAL A 37 -4.93 -10.33 8.84
CA VAL A 37 -4.60 -9.00 8.30
C VAL A 37 -3.18 -8.98 7.75
N LEU A 38 -3.01 -8.39 6.56
CA LEU A 38 -1.70 -8.14 5.96
C LEU A 38 -1.43 -6.65 5.86
N LEU A 39 -0.33 -6.19 6.47
CA LEU A 39 0.19 -4.85 6.32
C LEU A 39 1.42 -4.86 5.40
N LEU A 40 1.40 -4.06 4.34
CA LEU A 40 2.48 -3.97 3.36
C LEU A 40 3.09 -2.57 3.40
N THR A 41 4.32 -2.45 3.87
CA THR A 41 5.07 -1.18 3.83
C THR A 41 5.97 -1.14 2.60
N THR A 42 6.01 0.01 1.93
CA THR A 42 6.76 0.16 0.68
C THR A 42 7.78 1.29 0.69
N SER A 43 7.84 2.05 1.78
CA SER A 43 8.81 3.15 1.91
C SER A 43 10.18 2.62 2.27
N ASN A 44 11.21 3.20 1.63
CA ASN A 44 12.60 2.84 1.89
C ASN A 44 13.38 4.01 2.49
N ARG A 45 14.44 3.67 3.20
CA ARG A 45 15.55 4.54 3.60
C ARG A 45 16.85 3.98 3.05
N TRP A 46 17.86 4.82 3.01
CA TRP A 46 19.21 4.35 2.75
C TRP A 46 19.62 3.32 3.82
N GLU A 47 20.30 2.25 3.40
CA GLU A 47 20.60 1.12 4.29
C GLU A 47 21.50 1.49 5.48
N GLY A 48 22.35 2.52 5.31
CA GLY A 48 23.16 3.08 6.40
C GLY A 48 22.43 4.08 7.31
N ASP A 49 21.17 4.43 6.99
CA ASP A 49 20.33 5.29 7.79
C ASP A 49 19.64 4.48 8.89
N LYS A 50 19.71 4.97 10.13
CA LYS A 50 19.05 4.32 11.27
C LYS A 50 17.58 4.70 11.41
N GLU A 51 17.12 5.68 10.63
CA GLU A 51 15.74 6.13 10.67
C GLU A 51 14.78 5.18 9.96
N THR A 52 13.79 4.68 10.67
CA THR A 52 12.69 3.92 10.07
C THR A 52 11.72 4.86 9.34
N PRO A 53 11.23 4.52 8.13
CA PRO A 53 10.21 5.32 7.46
C PRO A 53 8.95 5.48 8.32
N LYS A 54 8.37 6.67 8.37
CA LYS A 54 7.16 6.97 9.15
C LYS A 54 5.97 6.06 8.81
N SER A 55 5.84 5.69 7.53
CA SER A 55 4.82 4.72 7.10
C SER A 55 5.04 3.32 7.69
N THR A 56 6.28 2.91 7.85
CA THR A 56 6.64 1.63 8.49
C THR A 56 6.38 1.69 9.99
N LEU A 57 6.81 2.76 10.68
CA LEU A 57 6.51 2.98 12.10
C LEU A 57 5.00 2.95 12.40
N LEU A 58 4.19 3.59 11.55
CA LEU A 58 2.74 3.56 11.70
C LEU A 58 2.17 2.16 11.53
N ALA A 59 2.68 1.39 10.57
CA ALA A 59 2.27 0.01 10.36
C ALA A 59 2.65 -0.89 11.54
N GLU A 60 3.85 -0.73 12.09
CA GLU A 60 4.33 -1.43 13.29
C GLU A 60 3.45 -1.11 14.51
N TYR A 61 3.13 0.16 14.72
CA TYR A 61 2.23 0.60 15.77
C TYR A 61 0.83 -0.04 15.64
N ILE A 62 0.25 -0.03 14.44
CA ILE A 62 -1.05 -0.66 14.19
C ILE A 62 -0.96 -2.17 14.48
N LYS A 63 0.08 -2.86 13.98
CA LYS A 63 0.30 -4.28 14.27
C LYS A 63 0.35 -4.58 15.76
N GLU A 64 1.11 -3.78 16.53
CA GLU A 64 1.21 -3.92 18.00
C GLU A 64 -0.16 -3.81 18.68
N LYS A 65 -0.97 -2.82 18.27
CA LYS A 65 -2.29 -2.55 18.87
C LYS A 65 -3.38 -3.53 18.44
N VAL A 66 -3.28 -4.11 17.26
CA VAL A 66 -4.24 -5.10 16.75
C VAL A 66 -3.95 -6.50 17.30
N GLY A 67 -2.69 -6.95 17.20
CA GLY A 67 -2.25 -8.22 17.80
C GLY A 67 -1.76 -9.28 16.82
N SER A 68 -1.87 -10.54 17.22
CA SER A 68 -1.23 -11.70 16.57
C SER A 68 -1.82 -12.08 15.21
N ASN A 69 -3.01 -11.61 14.86
CA ASN A 69 -3.65 -11.86 13.55
C ASN A 69 -3.07 -10.99 12.42
N VAL A 70 -2.06 -10.15 12.71
CA VAL A 70 -1.45 -9.23 11.76
C VAL A 70 -0.08 -9.71 11.31
N GLU A 71 0.05 -9.93 10.01
CA GLU A 71 1.35 -10.08 9.34
C GLU A 71 1.80 -8.73 8.77
N LEU A 72 3.05 -8.34 9.00
CA LEU A 72 3.66 -7.12 8.46
C LEU A 72 4.84 -7.49 7.57
N ILE A 73 4.83 -7.00 6.35
CA ILE A 73 5.91 -7.22 5.37
C ILE A 73 6.44 -5.87 4.89
N ASP A 74 7.73 -5.66 5.08
CA ASP A 74 8.45 -4.54 4.45
C ASP A 74 8.89 -4.93 3.04
N VAL A 75 8.10 -4.53 2.06
CA VAL A 75 8.34 -4.81 0.63
C VAL A 75 9.64 -4.17 0.15
N SER A 76 10.12 -3.12 0.82
CA SER A 76 11.38 -2.46 0.48
C SER A 76 12.63 -3.33 0.71
N LYS A 77 12.47 -4.38 1.50
CA LYS A 77 13.53 -5.36 1.82
C LYS A 77 13.50 -6.60 0.93
N LEU A 78 12.50 -6.71 0.04
CA LEU A 78 12.35 -7.85 -0.84
C LEU A 78 12.99 -7.60 -2.21
N THR A 79 13.59 -8.63 -2.76
CA THR A 79 14.03 -8.64 -4.16
C THR A 79 12.82 -8.89 -5.06
N ILE A 80 12.21 -7.83 -5.56
CA ILE A 80 11.11 -7.90 -6.53
C ILE A 80 11.58 -7.27 -7.83
N HIS A 81 11.69 -8.07 -8.89
CA HIS A 81 12.06 -7.59 -10.22
C HIS A 81 10.96 -6.75 -10.86
N CYS A 82 11.25 -5.97 -11.90
CA CYS A 82 10.25 -5.19 -12.61
C CYS A 82 9.24 -6.09 -13.33
N CYS A 83 8.05 -5.55 -13.62
CA CYS A 83 7.09 -6.22 -14.48
C CYS A 83 7.66 -6.37 -15.90
N GLU A 84 7.45 -7.52 -16.53
CA GLU A 84 7.90 -7.81 -17.89
C GLU A 84 6.93 -7.33 -18.97
N GLY A 85 5.83 -6.67 -18.60
CA GLY A 85 4.88 -6.08 -19.54
C GLY A 85 4.11 -7.09 -20.39
N ASN A 86 3.89 -8.30 -19.91
CA ASN A 86 3.26 -9.38 -20.69
C ASN A 86 1.77 -9.13 -21.03
N VAL A 87 1.22 -7.99 -20.64
CA VAL A 87 -0.17 -7.57 -20.94
C VAL A 87 -0.35 -7.17 -22.41
N SER A 88 0.68 -6.52 -22.98
CA SER A 88 0.59 -5.87 -24.30
C SER A 88 1.52 -6.54 -25.33
N ARG A 89 1.43 -7.85 -25.48
CA ARG A 89 2.20 -8.60 -26.47
C ARG A 89 1.51 -8.60 -27.83
N VAL A 90 2.27 -8.82 -28.89
CA VAL A 90 1.75 -8.91 -30.27
C VAL A 90 0.75 -10.07 -30.40
N GLU A 91 0.98 -11.16 -29.67
CA GLU A 91 0.11 -12.34 -29.66
C GLU A 91 -1.09 -12.20 -28.69
N GLY A 92 -1.26 -11.04 -28.06
CA GLY A 92 -2.28 -10.78 -27.05
C GLY A 92 -1.75 -10.84 -25.62
N ASN A 93 -2.65 -10.61 -24.66
CA ASN A 93 -2.31 -10.62 -23.25
C ASN A 93 -1.86 -12.02 -22.79
N ASN A 94 -0.66 -12.08 -22.21
CA ASN A 94 -0.06 -13.30 -21.67
C ASN A 94 0.29 -13.17 -20.17
N CYS A 95 -0.32 -12.22 -19.46
CA CYS A 95 -0.15 -12.05 -18.02
C CYS A 95 -1.16 -12.92 -17.26
N GLY A 96 -0.73 -13.64 -16.23
CA GLY A 96 -1.62 -14.44 -15.40
C GLY A 96 -2.16 -15.74 -16.00
N VAL A 97 -1.71 -16.12 -17.20
CA VAL A 97 -2.11 -17.38 -17.86
C VAL A 97 -1.66 -18.61 -17.05
N LYS A 98 -2.29 -19.76 -17.29
CA LYS A 98 -1.97 -21.02 -16.57
C LYS A 98 -0.49 -21.43 -16.69
N ASP A 99 0.13 -21.14 -17.83
CA ASP A 99 1.55 -21.46 -18.08
C ASP A 99 2.50 -20.63 -17.22
N SER A 100 2.06 -19.45 -16.75
CA SER A 100 2.85 -18.57 -15.86
C SER A 100 2.75 -18.94 -14.38
N VAL A 101 2.23 -20.13 -14.03
CA VAL A 101 2.12 -20.59 -12.65
C VAL A 101 3.49 -20.89 -12.04
N LEU A 102 3.79 -20.30 -10.88
CA LEU A 102 4.96 -20.64 -10.09
C LEU A 102 4.78 -22.04 -9.50
N LYS A 103 5.58 -23.00 -9.98
CA LYS A 103 5.40 -24.45 -9.67
C LYS A 103 5.91 -24.87 -8.28
N ASP A 104 6.70 -24.04 -7.64
CA ASP A 104 7.24 -24.27 -6.31
C ASP A 104 6.10 -24.30 -5.27
N LYS A 105 5.85 -25.45 -4.66
CA LYS A 105 4.75 -25.68 -3.70
C LYS A 105 4.92 -24.93 -2.38
N GLU A 106 6.15 -24.65 -1.95
CA GLU A 106 6.40 -23.87 -0.74
C GLU A 106 6.11 -22.38 -0.95
N LYS A 107 6.48 -21.88 -2.13
CA LYS A 107 6.26 -20.49 -2.52
C LYS A 107 4.83 -20.22 -2.99
N ASN A 108 4.17 -21.20 -3.59
CA ASN A 108 2.84 -21.10 -4.16
C ASN A 108 1.97 -22.31 -3.80
N PRO A 109 1.62 -22.50 -2.49
CA PRO A 109 0.86 -23.67 -2.05
C PRO A 109 -0.55 -23.75 -2.66
N SER A 110 -1.17 -22.58 -2.89
CA SER A 110 -2.51 -22.51 -3.55
C SER A 110 -2.48 -22.78 -5.05
N GLY A 111 -1.32 -22.71 -5.70
CA GLY A 111 -1.20 -22.76 -7.16
C GLY A 111 -1.71 -21.49 -7.87
N ASN A 112 -2.06 -20.44 -7.13
CA ASN A 112 -2.67 -19.24 -7.68
C ASN A 112 -1.69 -18.17 -8.16
N HIS A 113 -0.42 -18.20 -7.70
CA HIS A 113 0.59 -17.23 -8.14
C HIS A 113 1.01 -17.52 -9.59
N ARG A 114 0.68 -16.59 -10.49
CA ARG A 114 0.92 -16.69 -11.94
C ARG A 114 1.62 -15.44 -12.46
N CYS A 115 2.94 -15.42 -12.41
CA CYS A 115 3.73 -14.29 -12.87
C CYS A 115 5.00 -14.74 -13.57
N TRP A 116 5.17 -14.35 -14.84
CA TRP A 116 6.36 -14.71 -15.62
C TRP A 116 7.64 -14.20 -14.98
N ALA A 117 7.67 -12.96 -14.51
CA ALA A 117 8.86 -12.42 -13.88
C ALA A 117 9.27 -13.22 -12.62
N SER A 118 8.33 -13.83 -11.89
CA SER A 118 8.65 -14.73 -10.77
C SER A 118 9.19 -16.09 -11.21
N ILE A 119 8.92 -16.50 -12.45
CA ILE A 119 9.46 -17.74 -13.04
C ILE A 119 10.83 -17.49 -13.65
N ASN A 120 10.97 -16.38 -14.36
CA ASN A 120 12.18 -16.02 -15.10
C ASN A 120 13.33 -15.57 -14.18
N ASN A 121 13.02 -15.02 -13.01
CA ASN A 121 13.99 -14.55 -12.03
C ASN A 121 13.95 -15.44 -10.77
N LYS A 122 14.95 -16.29 -10.58
CA LYS A 122 14.99 -17.31 -9.51
C LYS A 122 15.04 -16.72 -8.10
N ASP A 123 15.57 -15.51 -7.97
CA ASP A 123 15.70 -14.73 -6.74
C ASP A 123 14.49 -13.83 -6.48
N ASP A 124 13.47 -13.84 -7.36
CA ASP A 124 12.26 -13.03 -7.17
C ASP A 124 11.46 -13.47 -5.93
N GLU A 125 11.18 -12.51 -5.07
CA GLU A 125 10.52 -12.73 -3.79
C GLU A 125 9.05 -12.25 -3.77
N LEU A 126 8.42 -11.96 -4.92
CA LEU A 126 7.01 -11.55 -4.97
C LEU A 126 6.08 -12.56 -4.26
N TRP A 127 6.45 -13.83 -4.24
CA TRP A 127 5.68 -14.88 -3.56
C TRP A 127 5.53 -14.63 -2.04
N LYS A 128 6.50 -13.95 -1.41
CA LYS A 128 6.41 -13.54 0.00
C LYS A 128 5.31 -12.52 0.26
N VAL A 129 4.86 -11.81 -0.77
CA VAL A 129 3.72 -10.91 -0.71
C VAL A 129 2.45 -11.61 -1.18
N SER A 130 2.46 -12.28 -2.33
CA SER A 130 1.26 -12.85 -2.94
C SER A 130 0.66 -14.00 -2.12
N LYS A 131 1.49 -14.80 -1.45
CA LYS A 131 1.01 -15.88 -0.59
C LYS A 131 0.16 -15.36 0.58
N PRO A 132 0.68 -14.48 1.47
CA PRO A 132 -0.12 -13.94 2.57
C PRO A 132 -1.26 -13.04 2.08
N LEU A 133 -1.12 -12.33 0.94
CA LEU A 133 -2.19 -11.55 0.35
C LEU A 133 -3.41 -12.43 0.02
N LEU A 134 -3.19 -13.58 -0.60
CA LEU A 134 -4.26 -14.53 -0.93
C LEU A 134 -4.88 -15.20 0.31
N GLU A 135 -4.14 -15.28 1.39
CA GLU A 135 -4.59 -15.89 2.65
C GLU A 135 -5.27 -14.89 3.61
N SER A 136 -5.13 -13.58 3.40
CA SER A 136 -5.65 -12.53 4.29
C SER A 136 -7.05 -12.09 3.92
N ASP A 137 -7.82 -11.63 4.92
CA ASP A 137 -9.16 -11.05 4.73
C ASP A 137 -9.08 -9.56 4.44
N CYS A 138 -8.09 -8.89 5.04
CA CYS A 138 -7.88 -7.46 4.91
C CYS A 138 -6.41 -7.14 4.66
N ILE A 139 -6.15 -6.29 3.69
CA ILE A 139 -4.80 -5.85 3.29
C ILE A 139 -4.71 -4.33 3.40
N ILE A 140 -3.65 -3.80 4.03
CA ILE A 140 -3.39 -2.36 4.02
C ILE A 140 -2.02 -2.07 3.42
N PHE A 141 -2.02 -1.23 2.40
CA PHE A 141 -0.80 -0.70 1.81
C PHE A 141 -0.39 0.60 2.50
N PHE A 142 0.85 0.65 2.99
CA PHE A 142 1.47 1.86 3.53
C PHE A 142 2.46 2.39 2.51
N ILE A 143 2.19 3.58 2.00
CA ILE A 143 2.98 4.22 0.95
C ILE A 143 3.56 5.55 1.40
N SER A 144 4.62 6.00 0.76
CA SER A 144 5.04 7.40 0.83
C SER A 144 4.68 8.14 -0.45
N VAL A 145 4.25 9.39 -0.30
CA VAL A 145 4.02 10.28 -1.43
C VAL A 145 5.34 10.99 -1.77
N ARG A 146 5.80 10.83 -3.00
CA ARG A 146 7.04 11.43 -3.52
C ARG A 146 6.74 12.05 -4.89
N TRP A 147 7.10 13.31 -5.06
CA TRP A 147 6.82 14.03 -6.33
C TRP A 147 5.37 13.94 -6.78
N GLY A 148 4.43 14.00 -5.82
CA GLY A 148 3.01 13.89 -6.10
C GLY A 148 2.55 12.53 -6.63
N GLN A 149 3.34 11.47 -6.42
CA GLN A 149 3.08 10.10 -6.82
C GLN A 149 3.26 9.13 -5.65
N ALA A 150 2.69 7.96 -5.74
CA ALA A 150 3.07 6.87 -4.85
C ALA A 150 4.54 6.47 -5.14
N ASN A 151 5.28 6.10 -4.11
CA ASN A 151 6.70 5.75 -4.24
C ASN A 151 6.94 4.55 -5.18
N SER A 152 8.12 4.50 -5.79
CA SER A 152 8.48 3.54 -6.84
C SER A 152 8.35 2.07 -6.43
N ILE A 153 8.62 1.73 -5.17
CA ILE A 153 8.49 0.35 -4.68
C ILE A 153 7.02 -0.09 -4.68
N TYR A 154 6.11 0.80 -4.27
CA TYR A 154 4.68 0.53 -4.37
C TYR A 154 4.24 0.38 -5.83
N GLN A 155 4.66 1.28 -6.72
CA GLN A 155 4.31 1.19 -8.14
C GLN A 155 4.80 -0.12 -8.75
N LYS A 156 6.04 -0.50 -8.48
CA LYS A 156 6.57 -1.79 -8.92
C LYS A 156 5.75 -2.96 -8.38
N LEU A 157 5.36 -2.92 -7.10
CA LEU A 157 4.53 -3.97 -6.52
C LEU A 157 3.17 -4.09 -7.22
N ILE A 158 2.47 -2.96 -7.43
CA ILE A 158 1.17 -2.95 -8.12
C ILE A 158 1.31 -3.52 -9.54
N GLU A 159 2.28 -3.07 -10.33
CA GLU A 159 2.53 -3.64 -11.65
C GLU A 159 2.77 -5.16 -11.60
N ARG A 160 3.48 -5.63 -10.58
CA ARG A 160 3.78 -7.06 -10.40
C ARG A 160 2.58 -7.88 -9.94
N LEU A 161 1.55 -7.27 -9.34
CA LEU A 161 0.29 -7.91 -8.96
C LEU A 161 -0.74 -7.94 -10.11
N ASN A 162 -0.45 -7.36 -11.27
CA ASN A 162 -1.36 -7.27 -12.41
C ASN A 162 -1.96 -8.63 -12.86
N TRP A 163 -1.26 -9.73 -12.63
CA TRP A 163 -1.79 -11.07 -12.93
C TRP A 163 -3.07 -11.43 -12.13
N LEU A 164 -3.33 -10.78 -10.99
CA LEU A 164 -4.57 -10.95 -10.21
C LEU A 164 -5.75 -10.40 -10.98
N GLU A 165 -5.61 -9.18 -11.49
CA GLU A 165 -6.62 -8.48 -12.27
C GLU A 165 -6.88 -9.18 -13.61
N ASN A 166 -5.82 -9.53 -14.35
CA ASN A 166 -5.94 -10.15 -15.66
C ASN A 166 -6.72 -11.46 -15.65
N ARG A 167 -6.74 -12.20 -14.53
CA ARG A 167 -7.48 -13.46 -14.45
C ARG A 167 -8.97 -13.28 -14.69
N HIS A 168 -9.58 -12.25 -14.11
CA HIS A 168 -11.01 -12.03 -14.23
C HIS A 168 -11.41 -11.03 -15.30
N THR A 169 -10.54 -10.08 -15.67
CA THR A 169 -10.87 -9.10 -16.70
C THR A 169 -10.54 -9.58 -18.12
N THR A 170 -9.46 -10.33 -18.30
CA THR A 170 -8.98 -10.73 -19.63
C THR A 170 -9.07 -12.24 -19.89
N LEU A 171 -8.87 -13.06 -18.86
CA LEU A 171 -8.85 -14.52 -18.99
C LEU A 171 -10.19 -15.18 -18.62
N GLU A 172 -11.19 -14.39 -18.27
CA GLU A 172 -12.56 -14.85 -17.95
C GLU A 172 -12.61 -15.89 -16.81
N GLU A 173 -11.63 -15.82 -15.88
CA GLU A 173 -11.59 -16.66 -14.69
C GLU A 173 -12.27 -15.95 -13.50
N ASP A 174 -12.51 -16.70 -12.42
CA ASP A 174 -13.04 -16.12 -11.18
C ASP A 174 -12.10 -15.08 -10.58
N ASN A 175 -12.66 -14.02 -10.01
CA ASN A 175 -11.90 -13.05 -9.24
C ASN A 175 -11.54 -13.64 -7.88
N ILE A 176 -10.29 -14.08 -7.73
CA ILE A 176 -9.77 -14.74 -6.50
C ILE A 176 -9.51 -13.78 -5.34
N ILE A 177 -9.77 -12.48 -5.52
CA ILE A 177 -9.59 -11.43 -4.51
C ILE A 177 -10.88 -10.61 -4.28
N ALA A 178 -12.01 -11.05 -4.79
CA ALA A 178 -13.28 -10.31 -4.72
C ALA A 178 -13.79 -10.10 -3.29
N ASP A 179 -13.48 -11.02 -2.38
CA ASP A 179 -13.84 -10.99 -0.97
C ASP A 179 -12.84 -10.26 -0.08
N LYS A 180 -11.68 -9.90 -0.63
CA LYS A 180 -10.59 -9.30 0.14
C LYS A 180 -10.77 -7.80 0.27
N GLU A 181 -10.83 -7.35 1.50
CA GLU A 181 -10.89 -5.92 1.81
C GLU A 181 -9.52 -5.28 1.71
N VAL A 182 -9.48 -4.05 1.23
CA VAL A 182 -8.22 -3.34 1.07
C VAL A 182 -8.33 -1.88 1.49
N GLY A 183 -7.27 -1.40 2.15
CA GLY A 183 -7.04 -0.01 2.48
C GLY A 183 -5.70 0.49 1.97
N ILE A 184 -5.53 1.81 1.91
CA ILE A 184 -4.28 2.45 1.55
C ILE A 184 -4.03 3.71 2.38
N ILE A 185 -2.87 3.78 3.03
CA ILE A 185 -2.45 4.88 3.89
C ILE A 185 -1.21 5.52 3.28
N GLY A 186 -1.34 6.78 2.88
CA GLY A 186 -0.25 7.56 2.31
C GLY A 186 0.30 8.58 3.28
N LEU A 187 1.61 8.63 3.43
CA LEU A 187 2.30 9.64 4.24
C LEU A 187 3.21 10.49 3.35
N GLY A 188 3.10 11.80 3.48
CA GLY A 188 3.90 12.73 2.68
C GLY A 188 4.12 14.06 3.36
N GLN A 189 5.12 14.79 2.89
CA GLN A 189 5.42 16.12 3.39
C GLN A 189 4.54 17.16 2.73
N ASN A 190 4.47 17.14 1.41
CA ASN A 190 3.87 18.20 0.63
C ASN A 190 2.70 17.74 -0.23
N TRP A 191 2.61 18.20 -1.44
CA TRP A 191 1.44 18.23 -2.30
C TRP A 191 0.97 16.86 -2.85
N ASN A 192 -0.27 16.84 -3.33
CA ASN A 192 -0.92 15.79 -4.13
C ASN A 192 -1.24 14.45 -3.43
N GLY A 193 -1.00 14.33 -2.13
CA GLY A 193 -1.24 13.07 -1.43
C GLY A 193 -2.68 12.60 -1.50
N GLU A 194 -3.65 13.49 -1.38
CA GLU A 194 -5.09 13.19 -1.51
C GLU A 194 -5.43 12.58 -2.88
N ASN A 195 -4.92 13.18 -3.97
CA ASN A 195 -5.14 12.66 -5.31
C ASN A 195 -4.43 11.32 -5.52
N VAL A 196 -3.25 11.12 -4.92
CA VAL A 196 -2.56 9.83 -4.95
C VAL A 196 -3.43 8.75 -4.31
N ILE A 197 -3.96 8.98 -3.11
CA ILE A 197 -4.86 8.03 -2.45
C ILE A 197 -6.11 7.77 -3.29
N LYS A 198 -6.75 8.82 -3.81
CA LYS A 198 -7.92 8.69 -4.68
C LYS A 198 -7.64 7.83 -5.91
N THR A 199 -6.51 8.06 -6.57
CA THR A 199 -6.10 7.27 -7.75
C THR A 199 -5.83 5.81 -7.36
N GLN A 200 -5.10 5.58 -6.26
CA GLN A 200 -4.77 4.22 -5.85
C GLN A 200 -6.00 3.43 -5.38
N LYS A 201 -6.99 4.07 -4.76
CA LYS A 201 -8.31 3.45 -4.49
C LYS A 201 -8.97 2.96 -5.78
N GLN A 202 -8.95 3.77 -6.84
CA GLN A 202 -9.49 3.38 -8.16
C GLN A 202 -8.71 2.20 -8.74
N VAL A 203 -7.39 2.21 -8.66
CA VAL A 203 -6.53 1.11 -9.11
C VAL A 203 -6.86 -0.18 -8.35
N LEU A 204 -6.90 -0.15 -7.02
CA LEU A 204 -7.20 -1.33 -6.19
C LEU A 204 -8.63 -1.87 -6.45
N ASN A 205 -9.60 -0.99 -6.65
CA ASN A 205 -10.94 -1.39 -7.04
C ASN A 205 -10.96 -2.03 -8.45
N PHE A 206 -10.21 -1.48 -9.41
CA PHE A 206 -10.08 -2.06 -10.74
C PHE A 206 -9.39 -3.43 -10.72
N TYR A 207 -8.46 -3.64 -9.78
CA TYR A 207 -7.87 -4.96 -9.53
C TYR A 207 -8.89 -5.99 -9.05
N GLY A 208 -10.05 -5.53 -8.56
CA GLY A 208 -11.13 -6.38 -8.09
C GLY A 208 -11.15 -6.60 -6.58
N PHE A 209 -10.40 -5.81 -5.81
CA PHE A 209 -10.48 -5.77 -4.35
C PHE A 209 -11.72 -5.00 -3.88
N LYS A 210 -12.18 -5.31 -2.68
CA LYS A 210 -13.18 -4.53 -1.96
C LYS A 210 -12.49 -3.38 -1.21
N VAL A 211 -12.45 -2.19 -1.80
CA VAL A 211 -11.85 -1.01 -1.17
C VAL A 211 -12.73 -0.52 -0.01
N VAL A 212 -12.15 -0.38 1.18
CA VAL A 212 -12.81 0.14 2.38
C VAL A 212 -12.34 1.57 2.65
N ASP A 213 -13.24 2.53 2.49
CA ASP A 213 -12.91 3.96 2.58
C ASP A 213 -12.34 4.36 3.94
N ASP A 214 -12.86 3.80 5.02
CA ASP A 214 -12.38 4.06 6.39
C ASP A 214 -10.94 3.56 6.65
N LEU A 215 -10.42 2.70 5.78
CA LEU A 215 -9.03 2.23 5.80
C LEU A 215 -8.11 3.04 4.88
N CYS A 216 -8.60 4.14 4.31
CA CYS A 216 -7.90 4.93 3.32
C CYS A 216 -7.73 6.38 3.78
N PHE A 217 -6.51 6.85 3.95
CA PHE A 217 -6.27 8.27 4.16
C PHE A 217 -4.88 8.71 3.72
N ASN A 218 -4.75 10.03 3.49
CA ASN A 218 -3.47 10.69 3.34
C ASN A 218 -3.16 11.51 4.58
N TRP A 219 -1.94 11.39 5.10
CA TRP A 219 -1.41 12.32 6.08
C TRP A 219 -0.32 13.19 5.46
N GLN A 220 -0.58 14.48 5.41
CA GLN A 220 0.39 15.49 5.02
C GLN A 220 0.80 16.29 6.26
N TYR A 221 2.08 16.29 6.60
CA TYR A 221 2.57 16.89 7.84
C TYR A 221 3.05 18.34 7.70
N THR A 222 3.06 18.90 6.50
CA THR A 222 3.29 20.33 6.27
C THR A 222 1.97 21.05 6.11
N LYS A 223 1.90 22.32 6.62
CA LYS A 223 0.71 23.16 6.46
C LYS A 223 0.55 23.62 5.01
N ASP A 224 1.66 23.96 4.35
CA ASP A 224 1.70 24.39 2.97
C ASP A 224 2.18 23.21 2.10
N ALA A 225 1.42 22.93 1.07
CA ALA A 225 1.76 21.87 0.10
C ALA A 225 3.07 22.14 -0.65
N ASN A 226 3.56 23.37 -0.67
CA ASN A 226 4.80 23.76 -1.33
C ASN A 226 5.96 24.04 -0.34
N ASP A 227 5.77 23.71 0.95
CA ASP A 227 6.82 23.89 1.94
C ASP A 227 7.89 22.79 1.84
N GLU A 228 8.99 23.13 1.17
CA GLU A 228 10.17 22.27 1.00
C GLU A 228 11.41 22.86 1.70
N THR A 229 11.22 23.57 2.80
CA THR A 229 12.33 24.14 3.56
C THR A 229 13.03 23.09 4.42
N GLN A 230 14.33 23.27 4.67
CA GLN A 230 15.07 22.42 5.60
C GLN A 230 14.47 22.43 7.00
N LYS A 231 13.79 23.53 7.38
CA LYS A 231 13.09 23.61 8.66
C LYS A 231 11.92 22.64 8.71
N SER A 232 11.09 22.60 7.67
CA SER A 232 9.93 21.69 7.62
C SER A 232 10.37 20.21 7.62
N TYR A 233 11.47 19.88 6.93
CA TYR A 233 12.03 18.54 6.97
C TYR A 233 12.50 18.13 8.37
N LYS A 234 13.14 19.02 9.12
CA LYS A 234 13.58 18.76 10.50
C LYS A 234 12.43 18.71 11.51
N GLU A 235 11.32 19.36 11.22
CA GLU A 235 10.12 19.35 12.05
C GLU A 235 9.20 18.15 11.78
N ALA A 236 9.38 17.46 10.65
CA ALA A 236 8.57 16.32 10.26
C ALA A 236 8.51 15.17 11.30
N PRO A 237 9.62 14.74 11.92
CA PRO A 237 9.57 13.73 12.99
C PRO A 237 8.70 14.18 14.16
N LYS A 238 8.90 15.40 14.64
CA LYS A 238 8.10 15.97 15.75
C LYS A 238 6.60 16.09 15.42
N ALA A 239 6.29 16.44 14.16
CA ALA A 239 4.90 16.48 13.71
C ALA A 239 4.28 15.08 13.70
N PHE A 240 5.03 14.07 13.27
CA PHE A 240 4.59 12.68 13.29
C PHE A 240 4.37 12.17 14.72
N GLU A 241 5.33 12.39 15.62
CA GLU A 241 5.23 12.06 17.05
C GLU A 241 4.00 12.71 17.69
N LYS A 242 3.78 14.00 17.39
CA LYS A 242 2.64 14.74 17.94
C LYS A 242 1.29 14.20 17.44
N VAL A 243 1.22 13.75 16.19
CA VAL A 243 -0.03 13.27 15.58
C VAL A 243 -0.35 11.85 16.02
N PHE A 244 0.62 10.96 16.00
CA PHE A 244 0.40 9.53 16.20
C PHE A 244 0.86 9.02 17.56
N GLY A 245 1.64 9.80 18.33
CA GLY A 245 2.22 9.38 19.60
C GLY A 245 3.29 8.30 19.46
N ILE A 246 3.96 8.25 18.30
CA ILE A 246 4.98 7.27 17.95
C ILE A 246 6.32 7.99 17.86
N GLU A 247 7.32 7.58 18.64
CA GLU A 247 8.69 8.10 18.52
C GLU A 247 9.32 7.73 17.17
N VAL A 248 10.13 8.68 16.60
CA VAL A 248 10.79 8.54 15.31
C VAL A 248 12.30 8.45 15.45
#